data_802d3c266a5e7b8e3f1c6aea0a5294b9
#
_entry.id   802d3c266a5e7b8e3f1c6aea0a5294b9
#
_cell.length_a   1.000
_cell.length_b   1.000
_cell.length_c   1.000
_cell.angle_alpha   90.00
_cell.angle_beta   90.00
_cell.angle_gamma   90.00
#
_symmetry.space_group_name_H-M   'P 1'
#
loop_
_entity.id
_entity.type
_entity.pdbx_description
1 polymer ?
#
loop_
_entity_poly.entity_id
_entity_poly.type
_entity_poly.pdbx_seq_one_letter_code
_entity_poly.pdbx_strand_id
1 'polypeptide(L)'
;MKPILGNRQVVVTLGTDGETNMGIGNNERRMLRAMLSHPSREWTLGQLLSETGWEDQVHVAGAGKKLEEEGLVELRESSQKMVSLGDEGQRACENGLLESRLWDWMKELDEEKRTMKSLMSSYFERAETGPGIGILKGLGIEIESGAFIVSDDSKISQEITRRSEFILTLSEGAVESSNLDSEMLSHFSSRSGLLDFEELTIRTWKLSKSGSSYDPSSLEEIKMIGEVTPEMLQTESWIGAEFKAFDVEAPVPMPTGGRRHPMQSLI
;
A
#
# COMPACT_ATOMS: atom_id res chain seq x y z
N MET A 1 -21.14 76.82 31.83
CA MET A 1 -20.77 76.38 30.51
C MET A 1 -19.61 75.35 30.66
N LYS A 2 -19.90 74.10 30.44
CA LYS A 2 -18.92 72.98 30.51
C LYS A 2 -18.46 72.66 29.09
N PRO A 3 -17.16 72.46 28.83
CA PRO A 3 -16.72 71.97 27.57
C PRO A 3 -16.85 70.43 27.52
N ILE A 4 -17.31 69.95 26.41
CA ILE A 4 -17.54 68.58 26.02
C ILE A 4 -16.17 67.93 25.71
N LEU A 5 -15.84 66.86 26.44
CA LEU A 5 -14.70 66.00 26.14
C LEU A 5 -15.03 65.16 24.90
N GLY A 6 -14.29 65.40 23.85
CA GLY A 6 -14.33 64.57 22.64
C GLY A 6 -13.71 63.21 22.88
N ASN A 7 -14.48 62.18 22.70
CA ASN A 7 -14.08 60.79 22.75
C ASN A 7 -13.32 60.46 21.45
N ARG A 8 -11.98 60.46 21.52
CA ARG A 8 -11.14 59.90 20.45
C ARG A 8 -11.25 58.37 20.49
N GLN A 9 -12.11 57.85 19.63
CA GLN A 9 -12.01 56.43 19.27
C GLN A 9 -10.68 56.24 18.54
N VAL A 10 -9.78 55.50 19.19
CA VAL A 10 -8.61 54.90 18.53
C VAL A 10 -9.15 53.76 17.72
N VAL A 11 -9.31 53.97 16.43
CA VAL A 11 -9.52 52.90 15.46
C VAL A 11 -8.19 52.17 15.35
N VAL A 12 -8.05 51.07 16.06
CA VAL A 12 -7.00 50.10 15.81
C VAL A 12 -7.40 49.44 14.51
N THR A 13 -6.86 49.87 13.40
CA THR A 13 -6.81 49.11 12.17
C THR A 13 -5.96 47.88 12.46
N LEU A 14 -6.61 46.76 12.77
CA LEU A 14 -6.00 45.45 12.66
C LEU A 14 -5.64 45.29 11.19
N GLY A 15 -4.35 45.43 10.91
CA GLY A 15 -3.79 44.98 9.63
C GLY A 15 -4.09 43.51 9.46
N THR A 16 -4.85 43.22 8.44
CA THR A 16 -5.17 41.85 7.98
C THR A 16 -4.00 41.27 7.19
N ASP A 17 -2.78 41.35 7.73
CA ASP A 17 -1.59 40.71 7.21
C ASP A 17 -1.01 39.79 8.30
N GLY A 18 -1.89 39.05 8.97
CA GLY A 18 -1.57 37.90 9.78
C GLY A 18 -1.91 36.66 8.98
N GLU A 19 -1.09 36.32 7.99
CA GLU A 19 -0.99 34.93 7.57
C GLU A 19 -0.74 34.13 8.85
N THR A 20 -1.78 33.46 9.30
CA THR A 20 -1.66 32.39 10.27
C THR A 20 -0.68 31.39 9.67
N ASN A 21 0.56 31.51 10.08
CA ASN A 21 1.58 30.49 9.88
C ASN A 21 1.08 29.28 10.67
N MET A 22 0.13 28.55 10.07
CA MET A 22 -0.41 27.33 10.64
C MET A 22 0.80 26.44 10.86
N GLY A 23 0.89 25.84 12.06
CA GLY A 23 2.07 25.13 12.55
C GLY A 23 2.45 23.87 11.78
N ILE A 24 2.70 24.07 10.46
CA ILE A 24 3.19 23.00 9.59
C ILE A 24 4.66 22.75 9.93
N GLY A 25 4.97 21.55 10.39
CA GLY A 25 6.35 21.15 10.71
C GLY A 25 7.21 21.00 9.47
N ASN A 26 8.50 20.74 9.68
CA ASN A 26 9.46 20.63 8.57
C ASN A 26 9.15 19.44 7.62
N ASN A 27 8.61 18.35 8.13
CA ASN A 27 8.23 17.22 7.30
C ASN A 27 7.05 17.58 6.38
N GLU A 28 6.05 18.25 6.93
CA GLU A 28 4.89 18.72 6.19
C GLU A 28 5.30 19.74 5.11
N ARG A 29 6.21 20.67 5.45
CA ARG A 29 6.77 21.64 4.48
C ARG A 29 7.50 20.96 3.35
N ARG A 30 8.35 19.97 3.67
CA ARG A 30 9.11 19.20 2.70
C ARG A 30 8.19 18.41 1.77
N MET A 31 7.17 17.73 2.31
CA MET A 31 6.18 17.01 1.52
C MET A 31 5.36 17.94 0.63
N LEU A 32 4.86 19.05 1.17
CA LEU A 32 4.06 20.02 0.41
C LEU A 32 4.89 20.65 -0.72
N ARG A 33 6.15 20.98 -0.47
CA ARG A 33 7.09 21.48 -1.49
C ARG A 33 7.29 20.46 -2.61
N ALA A 34 7.49 19.18 -2.28
CA ALA A 34 7.60 18.11 -3.26
C ALA A 34 6.34 18.00 -4.12
N MET A 35 5.16 18.07 -3.50
CA MET A 35 3.88 18.00 -4.22
C MET A 35 3.62 19.22 -5.11
N LEU A 36 4.07 20.40 -4.72
CA LEU A 36 3.94 21.64 -5.50
C LEU A 36 4.76 21.64 -6.79
N SER A 37 5.77 20.77 -6.93
CA SER A 37 6.48 20.59 -8.19
C SER A 37 5.55 20.14 -9.33
N HIS A 38 4.49 19.39 -8.99
CA HIS A 38 3.46 18.93 -9.92
C HIS A 38 2.06 18.98 -9.28
N PRO A 39 1.43 20.15 -9.21
CA PRO A 39 0.23 20.38 -8.41
C PRO A 39 -1.00 19.56 -8.79
N SER A 40 -1.10 19.15 -10.05
CA SER A 40 -2.24 18.36 -10.55
C SER A 40 -2.07 16.86 -10.40
N ARG A 41 -0.90 16.41 -9.94
CA ARG A 41 -0.56 14.99 -9.85
C ARG A 41 -1.13 14.35 -8.60
N GLU A 42 -1.60 13.12 -8.73
CA GLU A 42 -1.82 12.23 -7.60
C GLU A 42 -0.49 11.51 -7.29
N TRP A 43 -0.08 11.58 -6.04
CA TRP A 43 1.21 11.07 -5.58
C TRP A 43 1.03 9.77 -4.84
N THR A 44 1.78 8.74 -5.22
CA THR A 44 1.86 7.49 -4.46
C THR A 44 2.93 7.60 -3.37
N LEU A 45 2.90 6.69 -2.40
CA LEU A 45 3.91 6.59 -1.34
C LEU A 45 5.34 6.52 -1.90
N GLY A 46 5.59 5.63 -2.87
CA GLY A 46 6.92 5.47 -3.45
C GLY A 46 7.43 6.72 -4.18
N GLN A 47 6.55 7.44 -4.85
CA GLN A 47 6.90 8.69 -5.52
C GLN A 47 7.25 9.79 -4.51
N LEU A 48 6.48 9.91 -3.41
CA LEU A 48 6.77 10.87 -2.35
C LEU A 48 8.08 10.55 -1.64
N LEU A 49 8.36 9.29 -1.35
CA LEU A 49 9.65 8.87 -0.79
C LEU A 49 10.81 9.28 -1.69
N SER A 50 10.69 9.00 -2.99
CA SER A 50 11.74 9.36 -3.97
C SER A 50 11.95 10.86 -4.09
N GLU A 51 10.86 11.65 -4.16
CA GLU A 51 10.93 13.10 -4.36
C GLU A 51 11.40 13.84 -3.10
N THR A 52 10.96 13.37 -1.93
CA THR A 52 11.39 13.95 -0.65
C THR A 52 12.76 13.46 -0.19
N GLY A 53 13.26 12.34 -0.74
CA GLY A 53 14.48 11.70 -0.29
C GLY A 53 14.36 11.06 1.11
N TRP A 54 13.15 10.67 1.51
CA TRP A 54 12.95 9.92 2.75
C TRP A 54 13.11 8.42 2.51
N GLU A 55 13.72 7.74 3.46
CA GLU A 55 13.87 6.28 3.46
C GLU A 55 12.70 5.59 4.17
N ASP A 56 12.07 6.27 5.15
CA ASP A 56 11.00 5.71 5.96
C ASP A 56 9.63 6.27 5.58
N GLN A 57 8.70 5.36 5.29
CA GLN A 57 7.30 5.66 4.98
C GLN A 57 6.56 6.38 6.13
N VAL A 58 7.03 6.25 7.38
CA VAL A 58 6.44 6.89 8.55
C VAL A 58 6.42 8.41 8.41
N HIS A 59 7.47 8.99 7.79
CA HIS A 59 7.52 10.43 7.54
C HIS A 59 6.44 10.88 6.56
N VAL A 60 6.21 10.13 5.48
CA VAL A 60 5.14 10.44 4.51
C VAL A 60 3.77 10.30 5.15
N ALA A 61 3.54 9.22 5.91
CA ALA A 61 2.26 8.98 6.55
C ALA A 61 1.94 10.07 7.61
N GLY A 62 2.92 10.43 8.43
CA GLY A 62 2.78 11.47 9.45
C GLY A 62 2.54 12.85 8.85
N ALA A 63 3.38 13.25 7.89
CA ALA A 63 3.23 14.54 7.20
C ALA A 63 1.92 14.60 6.41
N GLY A 64 1.58 13.51 5.69
CA GLY A 64 0.35 13.42 4.91
C GLY A 64 -0.90 13.58 5.76
N LYS A 65 -0.94 12.93 6.93
CA LYS A 65 -2.06 13.05 7.87
C LYS A 65 -2.24 14.47 8.39
N LYS A 66 -1.16 15.14 8.80
CA LYS A 66 -1.23 16.53 9.27
C LYS A 66 -1.65 17.50 8.17
N LEU A 67 -1.12 17.33 6.95
CA LEU A 67 -1.51 18.15 5.80
C LEU A 67 -2.97 17.93 5.40
N GLU A 68 -3.52 16.73 5.61
CA GLU A 68 -4.93 16.43 5.44
C GLU A 68 -5.77 17.14 6.52
N GLU A 69 -5.38 17.05 7.79
CA GLU A 69 -6.04 17.72 8.91
C GLU A 69 -6.08 19.25 8.70
N GLU A 70 -5.04 19.84 8.11
CA GLU A 70 -4.97 21.27 7.74
C GLU A 70 -5.71 21.58 6.41
N GLY A 71 -6.26 20.58 5.74
CA GLY A 71 -7.00 20.73 4.50
C GLY A 71 -6.15 21.14 3.29
N LEU A 72 -4.83 20.94 3.35
CA LEU A 72 -3.89 21.25 2.26
C LEU A 72 -3.73 20.09 1.27
N VAL A 73 -4.00 18.88 1.71
CA VAL A 73 -3.88 17.64 0.91
C VAL A 73 -5.13 16.80 1.10
N GLU A 74 -5.54 16.12 0.06
CA GLU A 74 -6.58 15.11 0.06
C GLU A 74 -5.92 13.74 0.04
N LEU A 75 -6.19 12.90 1.06
CA LEU A 75 -5.81 11.50 1.06
C LEU A 75 -6.91 10.68 0.40
N ARG A 76 -6.53 9.83 -0.54
CA ARG A 76 -7.40 8.83 -1.15
C ARG A 76 -6.84 7.45 -0.86
N GLU A 77 -7.69 6.62 -0.31
CA GLU A 77 -7.39 5.20 -0.11
C GLU A 77 -8.19 4.39 -1.13
N SER A 78 -7.51 3.52 -1.84
CA SER A 78 -8.12 2.54 -2.73
C SER A 78 -7.62 1.16 -2.34
N SER A 79 -8.53 0.18 -2.37
CA SER A 79 -8.18 -1.20 -2.12
C SER A 79 -8.02 -1.92 -3.46
N GLN A 80 -6.89 -2.60 -3.63
CA GLN A 80 -6.62 -3.46 -4.77
C GLN A 80 -6.51 -4.89 -4.30
N LYS A 81 -7.25 -5.79 -4.95
CA LYS A 81 -7.20 -7.21 -4.66
C LYS A 81 -6.19 -7.88 -5.59
N MET A 82 -5.08 -8.31 -5.00
CA MET A 82 -4.04 -9.05 -5.70
C MET A 82 -4.33 -10.54 -5.63
N VAL A 83 -3.98 -11.24 -6.68
CA VAL A 83 -4.14 -12.69 -6.83
C VAL A 83 -2.79 -13.28 -7.15
N SER A 84 -2.39 -14.29 -6.42
CA SER A 84 -1.17 -15.06 -6.64
C SER A 84 -1.45 -16.56 -6.60
N LEU A 85 -0.49 -17.35 -7.00
CA LEU A 85 -0.60 -18.81 -6.86
C LEU A 85 -0.43 -19.21 -5.40
N GLY A 86 -1.35 -20.02 -4.91
CA GLY A 86 -1.19 -20.76 -3.67
C GLY A 86 -0.30 -22.00 -3.84
N ASP A 87 -0.08 -22.77 -2.76
CA ASP A 87 0.79 -23.94 -2.77
C ASP A 87 0.38 -24.98 -3.83
N GLU A 88 -0.92 -25.24 -3.97
CA GLU A 88 -1.43 -26.15 -4.99
C GLU A 88 -1.32 -25.56 -6.40
N GLY A 89 -1.44 -24.22 -6.53
CA GLY A 89 -1.24 -23.51 -7.78
C GLY A 89 0.20 -23.61 -8.27
N GLN A 90 1.17 -23.47 -7.37
CA GLN A 90 2.58 -23.64 -7.69
C GLN A 90 2.90 -25.06 -8.14
N ARG A 91 2.37 -26.07 -7.44
CA ARG A 91 2.49 -27.49 -7.85
C ARG A 91 1.84 -27.76 -9.21
N ALA A 92 0.69 -27.14 -9.48
CA ALA A 92 0.01 -27.26 -10.77
C ALA A 92 0.79 -26.58 -11.90
N CYS A 93 1.53 -25.52 -11.62
CA CYS A 93 2.44 -24.90 -12.58
C CYS A 93 3.62 -25.81 -12.93
N GLU A 94 4.20 -26.49 -11.94
CA GLU A 94 5.35 -27.39 -12.13
C GLU A 94 4.98 -28.73 -12.78
N ASN A 95 3.87 -29.34 -12.34
CA ASN A 95 3.47 -30.70 -12.72
C ASN A 95 2.34 -30.75 -13.77
N GLY A 96 1.79 -29.59 -14.14
CA GLY A 96 0.58 -29.47 -14.92
C GLY A 96 -0.70 -29.53 -14.08
N LEU A 97 -1.73 -28.84 -14.54
CA LEU A 97 -3.07 -28.90 -13.95
C LEU A 97 -3.61 -30.34 -13.96
N LEU A 98 -4.40 -30.69 -12.96
CA LEU A 98 -5.00 -32.01 -12.87
C LEU A 98 -5.83 -32.36 -14.11
N GLU A 99 -6.59 -31.39 -14.64
CA GLU A 99 -7.33 -31.54 -15.90
C GLU A 99 -6.43 -31.83 -17.10
N SER A 100 -5.28 -31.20 -17.19
CA SER A 100 -4.30 -31.44 -18.25
C SER A 100 -3.76 -32.85 -18.17
N ARG A 101 -3.30 -33.25 -16.98
CA ARG A 101 -2.77 -34.63 -16.73
C ARG A 101 -3.81 -35.73 -16.99
N LEU A 102 -5.06 -35.50 -16.57
CA LEU A 102 -6.16 -36.42 -16.81
C LEU A 102 -6.50 -36.52 -18.29
N TRP A 103 -6.48 -35.38 -19.00
CA TRP A 103 -6.75 -35.34 -20.42
C TRP A 103 -5.67 -36.08 -21.23
N ASP A 104 -4.40 -35.86 -20.90
CA ASP A 104 -3.29 -36.52 -21.56
C ASP A 104 -3.34 -38.03 -21.30
N TRP A 105 -3.63 -38.46 -20.07
CA TRP A 105 -3.86 -39.87 -19.73
C TRP A 105 -5.01 -40.48 -20.55
N MET A 106 -6.11 -39.74 -20.73
CA MET A 106 -7.24 -40.24 -21.54
C MET A 106 -6.88 -40.38 -23.02
N LYS A 107 -6.06 -39.50 -23.56
CA LYS A 107 -5.60 -39.55 -24.96
C LYS A 107 -4.69 -40.76 -25.24
N GLU A 108 -3.91 -41.18 -24.24
CA GLU A 108 -3.03 -42.36 -24.33
C GLU A 108 -3.79 -43.66 -24.34
N LEU A 109 -5.05 -43.66 -23.90
CA LEU A 109 -5.86 -44.87 -23.82
C LEU A 109 -6.80 -45.01 -25.03
N ASP A 110 -6.97 -46.29 -25.45
CA ASP A 110 -8.05 -46.66 -26.37
C ASP A 110 -9.41 -46.32 -25.74
N GLU A 111 -10.40 -45.94 -26.54
CA GLU A 111 -11.72 -45.53 -26.06
C GLU A 111 -12.37 -46.57 -25.12
N GLU A 112 -12.23 -47.85 -25.40
CA GLU A 112 -12.78 -48.93 -24.58
C GLU A 112 -12.15 -49.02 -23.18
N LYS A 113 -10.94 -48.47 -23.01
CA LYS A 113 -10.20 -48.45 -21.76
C LYS A 113 -10.40 -47.15 -20.95
N ARG A 114 -11.06 -46.16 -21.51
CA ARG A 114 -11.37 -44.89 -20.82
C ARG A 114 -12.48 -45.09 -19.79
N THR A 115 -12.18 -45.74 -18.69
CA THR A 115 -13.16 -46.08 -17.65
C THR A 115 -12.76 -45.57 -16.28
N MET A 116 -13.75 -45.38 -15.38
CA MET A 116 -13.52 -45.05 -13.98
C MET A 116 -12.62 -46.07 -13.28
N LYS A 117 -12.76 -47.37 -13.65
CA LYS A 117 -11.93 -48.43 -13.10
C LYS A 117 -10.47 -48.28 -13.52
N SER A 118 -10.23 -47.91 -14.77
CA SER A 118 -8.88 -47.66 -15.28
C SER A 118 -8.27 -46.41 -14.61
N LEU A 119 -9.07 -45.37 -14.37
CA LEU A 119 -8.63 -44.18 -13.64
C LEU A 119 -8.21 -44.51 -12.19
N MET A 120 -9.00 -45.32 -11.48
CA MET A 120 -8.68 -45.73 -10.11
C MET A 120 -7.45 -46.66 -10.02
N SER A 121 -7.08 -47.29 -11.12
CA SER A 121 -5.90 -48.17 -11.22
C SER A 121 -4.70 -47.49 -11.86
N SER A 122 -4.81 -46.23 -12.21
CA SER A 122 -3.77 -45.41 -12.83
C SER A 122 -2.77 -44.90 -11.78
N TYR A 123 -1.83 -44.06 -12.23
CA TYR A 123 -0.82 -43.44 -11.39
C TYR A 123 -1.32 -42.22 -10.59
N PHE A 124 -2.59 -41.80 -10.76
CA PHE A 124 -3.16 -40.71 -10.00
C PHE A 124 -3.38 -41.10 -8.54
N GLU A 125 -3.11 -40.18 -7.65
CA GLU A 125 -3.38 -40.35 -6.23
C GLU A 125 -4.88 -40.52 -5.95
N ARG A 126 -5.22 -41.28 -4.93
CA ARG A 126 -6.63 -41.49 -4.57
C ARG A 126 -7.34 -40.16 -4.22
N ALA A 127 -6.60 -39.18 -3.72
CA ALA A 127 -7.11 -37.86 -3.42
C ALA A 127 -7.44 -37.03 -4.69
N GLU A 128 -6.79 -37.33 -5.82
CA GLU A 128 -6.99 -36.64 -7.11
C GLU A 128 -8.13 -37.27 -7.93
N THR A 129 -8.38 -38.57 -7.79
CA THR A 129 -9.36 -39.30 -8.62
C THR A 129 -10.80 -38.77 -8.43
N GLY A 130 -11.20 -38.45 -7.18
CA GLY A 130 -12.54 -37.94 -6.88
C GLY A 130 -12.76 -36.54 -7.50
N PRO A 131 -11.95 -35.55 -7.15
CA PRO A 131 -12.00 -34.20 -7.78
C PRO A 131 -11.81 -34.29 -9.30
N GLY A 132 -10.94 -35.14 -9.80
CA GLY A 132 -10.67 -35.35 -11.22
C GLY A 132 -11.92 -35.70 -12.02
N ILE A 133 -12.76 -36.62 -11.50
CA ILE A 133 -14.05 -36.94 -12.13
C ILE A 133 -14.96 -35.72 -12.23
N GLY A 134 -15.00 -34.90 -11.19
CA GLY A 134 -15.78 -33.64 -11.19
C GLY A 134 -15.28 -32.66 -12.23
N ILE A 135 -13.96 -32.54 -12.36
CA ILE A 135 -13.30 -31.67 -13.35
C ILE A 135 -13.61 -32.13 -14.77
N LEU A 136 -13.47 -33.44 -15.03
CA LEU A 136 -13.78 -34.03 -16.36
C LEU A 136 -15.23 -33.77 -16.76
N LYS A 137 -16.20 -33.93 -15.85
CA LYS A 137 -17.59 -33.56 -16.09
C LYS A 137 -17.76 -32.08 -16.40
N GLY A 138 -17.06 -31.22 -15.67
CA GLY A 138 -17.06 -29.78 -15.91
C GLY A 138 -16.49 -29.37 -17.28
N LEU A 139 -15.63 -30.21 -17.87
CA LEU A 139 -15.10 -30.06 -19.22
C LEU A 139 -16.06 -30.59 -20.31
N GLY A 140 -17.22 -31.15 -19.94
CA GLY A 140 -18.20 -31.69 -20.87
C GLY A 140 -17.98 -33.16 -21.23
N ILE A 141 -17.17 -33.89 -20.43
CA ILE A 141 -16.99 -35.32 -20.60
C ILE A 141 -18.13 -36.05 -19.87
N GLU A 142 -18.92 -36.82 -20.60
CA GLU A 142 -20.01 -37.57 -20.06
C GLU A 142 -19.51 -38.91 -19.48
N ILE A 143 -20.22 -39.44 -18.47
CA ILE A 143 -19.90 -40.76 -17.88
C ILE A 143 -21.11 -41.63 -18.01
N GLU A 144 -21.02 -42.63 -18.91
CA GLU A 144 -22.07 -43.60 -19.12
C GLU A 144 -21.56 -45.00 -18.75
N SER A 145 -22.28 -45.69 -17.88
CA SER A 145 -21.93 -47.05 -17.42
C SER A 145 -20.48 -47.18 -16.90
N GLY A 146 -19.90 -46.07 -16.39
CA GLY A 146 -18.53 -46.05 -15.90
C GLY A 146 -17.46 -45.83 -16.97
N ALA A 147 -17.82 -45.57 -18.22
CA ALA A 147 -16.94 -45.15 -19.30
C ALA A 147 -16.99 -43.64 -19.50
N PHE A 148 -15.85 -43.03 -19.81
CA PHE A 148 -15.75 -41.60 -20.16
C PHE A 148 -16.02 -41.44 -21.67
N ILE A 149 -17.05 -40.65 -22.00
CA ILE A 149 -17.45 -40.35 -23.37
C ILE A 149 -17.04 -38.95 -23.67
N VAL A 150 -16.24 -38.74 -24.69
CA VAL A 150 -15.74 -37.46 -25.15
C VAL A 150 -16.52 -37.08 -26.42
N SER A 151 -17.26 -35.95 -26.37
CA SER A 151 -18.05 -35.50 -27.48
C SER A 151 -17.30 -34.51 -28.42
N ASP A 152 -16.35 -33.74 -27.87
CA ASP A 152 -15.60 -32.71 -28.63
C ASP A 152 -14.18 -32.53 -28.05
N ASP A 153 -13.24 -33.26 -28.62
CA ASP A 153 -11.81 -33.22 -28.23
C ASP A 153 -11.20 -31.82 -28.41
N SER A 154 -11.63 -31.10 -29.46
CA SER A 154 -11.05 -29.80 -29.79
C SER A 154 -11.45 -28.76 -28.74
N LYS A 155 -12.71 -28.74 -28.35
CA LYS A 155 -13.23 -27.82 -27.34
C LYS A 155 -12.62 -28.06 -25.98
N ILE A 156 -12.49 -29.31 -25.58
CA ILE A 156 -11.86 -29.69 -24.31
C ILE A 156 -10.40 -29.26 -24.27
N SER A 157 -9.67 -29.54 -25.36
CA SER A 157 -8.25 -29.15 -25.45
C SER A 157 -8.06 -27.64 -25.37
N GLN A 158 -8.93 -26.85 -26.03
CA GLN A 158 -8.89 -25.39 -25.98
C GLN A 158 -9.13 -24.86 -24.55
N GLU A 159 -10.13 -25.43 -23.86
CA GLU A 159 -10.45 -25.02 -22.49
C GLU A 159 -9.31 -25.36 -21.53
N ILE A 160 -8.70 -26.53 -21.66
CA ILE A 160 -7.54 -26.93 -20.85
C ILE A 160 -6.35 -25.98 -21.11
N THR A 161 -6.11 -25.63 -22.36
CA THR A 161 -5.03 -24.69 -22.71
C THR A 161 -5.29 -23.33 -22.07
N ARG A 162 -6.52 -22.79 -22.19
CA ARG A 162 -6.92 -21.53 -21.56
C ARG A 162 -6.71 -21.53 -20.04
N ARG A 163 -7.05 -22.64 -19.36
CA ARG A 163 -6.82 -22.81 -17.92
C ARG A 163 -5.36 -22.86 -17.56
N SER A 164 -4.56 -23.56 -18.36
CA SER A 164 -3.10 -23.64 -18.15
C SER A 164 -2.43 -22.30 -18.35
N GLU A 165 -2.81 -21.54 -19.36
CA GLU A 165 -2.32 -20.19 -19.62
C GLU A 165 -2.65 -19.23 -18.47
N PHE A 166 -3.85 -19.33 -17.89
CA PHE A 166 -4.23 -18.54 -16.71
C PHE A 166 -3.30 -18.80 -15.52
N ILE A 167 -2.99 -20.06 -15.21
CA ILE A 167 -2.06 -20.40 -14.14
C ILE A 167 -0.63 -19.94 -14.45
N LEU A 168 -0.19 -20.06 -15.71
CA LEU A 168 1.12 -19.57 -16.14
C LEU A 168 1.24 -18.03 -15.99
N THR A 169 0.20 -17.29 -16.30
CA THR A 169 0.20 -15.84 -16.09
C THR A 169 0.45 -15.45 -14.63
N LEU A 170 -0.09 -16.22 -13.70
CA LEU A 170 0.11 -15.99 -12.26
C LEU A 170 1.45 -16.53 -11.74
N SER A 171 2.16 -17.36 -12.51
CA SER A 171 3.49 -17.86 -12.11
C SER A 171 4.57 -16.78 -12.17
N GLU A 172 4.36 -15.72 -12.94
CA GLU A 172 5.29 -14.58 -13.02
C GLU A 172 5.18 -13.63 -11.82
N GLY A 173 4.14 -13.75 -11.01
CA GLY A 173 3.92 -12.96 -9.80
C GLY A 173 2.45 -12.62 -9.54
N ALA A 174 2.22 -11.87 -8.46
CA ALA A 174 0.88 -11.43 -8.11
C ALA A 174 0.33 -10.43 -9.13
N VAL A 175 -0.91 -10.64 -9.57
CA VAL A 175 -1.62 -9.81 -10.55
C VAL A 175 -2.87 -9.22 -9.92
N GLU A 176 -3.22 -7.99 -10.27
CA GLU A 176 -4.47 -7.37 -9.83
C GLU A 176 -5.68 -8.13 -10.39
N SER A 177 -6.67 -8.43 -9.53
CA SER A 177 -7.85 -9.20 -9.90
C SER A 177 -8.66 -8.59 -11.04
N SER A 178 -8.63 -7.27 -11.19
CA SER A 178 -9.29 -6.53 -12.28
C SER A 178 -8.70 -6.80 -13.66
N ASN A 179 -7.43 -7.24 -13.72
CA ASN A 179 -6.70 -7.53 -14.96
C ASN A 179 -6.82 -9.01 -15.38
N LEU A 180 -7.48 -9.82 -14.56
CA LEU A 180 -7.67 -11.24 -14.81
C LEU A 180 -9.05 -11.55 -15.40
N ASP A 181 -9.12 -12.64 -16.15
CA ASP A 181 -10.40 -13.16 -16.65
C ASP A 181 -11.28 -13.58 -15.46
N SER A 182 -12.43 -12.94 -15.34
CA SER A 182 -13.36 -13.12 -14.21
C SER A 182 -13.94 -14.53 -14.12
N GLU A 183 -14.13 -15.20 -15.28
CA GLU A 183 -14.63 -16.58 -15.34
C GLU A 183 -13.57 -17.56 -14.82
N MET A 184 -12.32 -17.40 -15.28
CA MET A 184 -11.19 -18.20 -14.79
C MET A 184 -10.92 -17.96 -13.31
N LEU A 185 -10.95 -16.69 -12.88
CA LEU A 185 -10.80 -16.33 -11.48
C LEU A 185 -11.87 -16.99 -10.61
N SER A 186 -13.14 -16.95 -11.02
CA SER A 186 -14.24 -17.60 -10.31
C SER A 186 -14.07 -19.12 -10.27
N HIS A 187 -13.66 -19.72 -11.39
CA HIS A 187 -13.43 -21.16 -11.49
C HIS A 187 -12.34 -21.62 -10.52
N PHE A 188 -11.19 -20.96 -10.53
CA PHE A 188 -10.05 -21.36 -9.70
C PHE A 188 -10.18 -20.95 -8.23
N SER A 189 -10.90 -19.89 -7.91
CA SER A 189 -11.16 -19.48 -6.53
C SER A 189 -12.00 -20.49 -5.76
N SER A 190 -12.81 -21.30 -6.47
CA SER A 190 -13.59 -22.37 -5.85
C SER A 190 -12.73 -23.58 -5.45
N ARG A 191 -11.48 -23.66 -5.92
CA ARG A 191 -10.54 -24.77 -5.68
C ARG A 191 -9.54 -24.36 -4.62
N SER A 192 -9.61 -25.00 -3.47
CA SER A 192 -8.76 -24.69 -2.31
C SER A 192 -7.28 -24.76 -2.65
N GLY A 193 -6.52 -23.77 -2.23
CA GLY A 193 -5.06 -23.72 -2.32
C GLY A 193 -4.47 -23.44 -3.71
N LEU A 194 -5.31 -23.25 -4.76
CA LEU A 194 -4.82 -22.87 -6.07
C LEU A 194 -4.47 -21.39 -6.18
N LEU A 195 -5.30 -20.55 -5.58
CA LEU A 195 -5.11 -19.10 -5.59
C LEU A 195 -5.08 -18.56 -4.17
N ASP A 196 -4.18 -17.62 -3.92
CA ASP A 196 -4.13 -16.78 -2.74
C ASP A 196 -4.55 -15.37 -3.08
N PHE A 197 -5.25 -14.73 -2.15
CA PHE A 197 -5.79 -13.39 -2.31
C PHE A 197 -5.21 -12.48 -1.24
N GLU A 198 -4.63 -11.37 -1.67
CA GLU A 198 -4.12 -10.32 -0.78
C GLU A 198 -4.83 -9.00 -1.11
N GLU A 199 -5.27 -8.29 -0.10
CA GLU A 199 -5.87 -6.97 -0.26
C GLU A 199 -4.83 -5.91 0.09
N LEU A 200 -4.40 -5.14 -0.91
CA LEU A 200 -3.44 -4.05 -0.75
C LEU A 200 -4.18 -2.73 -0.69
N THR A 201 -3.98 -1.97 0.38
CA THR A 201 -4.45 -0.59 0.47
C THR A 201 -3.43 0.33 -0.14
N ILE A 202 -3.80 0.96 -1.26
CA ILE A 202 -2.98 1.98 -1.92
C ILE A 202 -3.44 3.34 -1.45
N ARG A 203 -2.49 4.11 -0.91
CA ARG A 203 -2.68 5.49 -0.50
C ARG A 203 -2.12 6.43 -1.54
N THR A 204 -2.92 7.39 -1.95
CA THR A 204 -2.50 8.47 -2.83
C THR A 204 -2.84 9.81 -2.21
N TRP A 205 -1.97 10.77 -2.41
CA TRP A 205 -2.11 12.13 -1.91
C TRP A 205 -2.22 13.09 -3.08
N LYS A 206 -3.16 14.00 -2.99
CA LYS A 206 -3.38 15.06 -3.99
C LYS A 206 -3.47 16.40 -3.30
N LEU A 207 -2.89 17.43 -3.90
CA LEU A 207 -3.04 18.79 -3.39
C LEU A 207 -4.50 19.23 -3.48
N SER A 208 -5.00 19.80 -2.39
CA SER A 208 -6.28 20.50 -2.38
C SER A 208 -6.14 21.84 -3.11
N LYS A 209 -7.24 22.57 -3.29
CA LYS A 209 -7.22 23.93 -3.83
C LYS A 209 -6.39 24.86 -2.95
N SER A 210 -6.52 24.73 -1.63
CA SER A 210 -5.74 25.51 -0.65
C SER A 210 -4.27 25.17 -0.70
N GLY A 211 -3.92 23.88 -0.76
CA GLY A 211 -2.54 23.42 -0.88
C GLY A 211 -1.86 23.85 -2.19
N SER A 212 -2.61 23.86 -3.30
CA SER A 212 -2.09 24.32 -4.60
C SER A 212 -1.81 25.82 -4.68
N SER A 213 -2.43 26.60 -3.81
CA SER A 213 -2.24 28.07 -3.74
C SER A 213 -1.10 28.46 -2.80
N TYR A 214 -0.45 27.50 -2.16
CA TYR A 214 0.63 27.77 -1.22
C TYR A 214 1.88 28.24 -1.96
N ASP A 215 2.55 29.28 -1.42
CA ASP A 215 3.80 29.77 -2.01
C ASP A 215 4.98 28.85 -1.64
N PRO A 216 5.66 28.23 -2.62
CA PRO A 216 6.82 27.41 -2.38
C PRO A 216 7.95 28.11 -1.59
N SER A 217 8.08 29.44 -1.73
CA SER A 217 9.09 30.23 -1.02
C SER A 217 8.86 30.27 0.50
N SER A 218 7.61 30.12 0.93
CA SER A 218 7.25 30.07 2.36
C SER A 218 7.51 28.71 3.02
N LEU A 219 7.86 27.69 2.21
CA LEU A 219 8.07 26.31 2.63
C LEU A 219 9.55 25.97 2.88
N GLU A 220 10.40 26.96 3.13
CA GLU A 220 11.77 26.68 3.55
C GLU A 220 11.78 25.95 4.91
N GLU A 221 12.74 25.05 5.07
CA GLU A 221 12.90 24.35 6.33
C GLU A 221 13.28 25.35 7.43
N ILE A 222 12.47 25.39 8.48
CA ILE A 222 12.73 26.23 9.64
C ILE A 222 13.74 25.52 10.51
N LYS A 223 14.80 26.24 10.90
CA LYS A 223 15.79 25.71 11.82
C LYS A 223 15.15 25.60 13.21
N MET A 224 14.76 24.38 13.56
CA MET A 224 14.23 24.10 14.89
C MET A 224 15.37 23.96 15.89
N ILE A 225 15.29 24.74 16.97
CA ILE A 225 16.24 24.66 18.09
C ILE A 225 15.62 23.82 19.21
N GLY A 226 16.27 22.72 19.55
CA GLY A 226 15.86 21.87 20.68
C GLY A 226 16.44 22.36 22.01
N GLU A 227 17.61 22.99 21.99
CA GLU A 227 18.31 23.48 23.15
C GLU A 227 19.10 24.74 22.81
N VAL A 228 19.02 25.75 23.67
CA VAL A 228 19.76 27.02 23.50
C VAL A 228 21.14 26.88 24.15
N THR A 229 22.18 26.90 23.33
CA THR A 229 23.54 26.85 23.82
C THR A 229 24.06 28.25 24.20
N PRO A 230 25.05 28.36 25.11
CA PRO A 230 25.66 29.64 25.44
C PRO A 230 26.24 30.40 24.24
N GLU A 231 26.73 29.65 23.24
CA GLU A 231 27.28 30.23 22.02
C GLU A 231 26.15 30.81 21.13
N MET A 232 24.97 30.18 21.10
CA MET A 232 23.79 30.71 20.39
C MET A 232 23.30 32.01 21.04
N LEU A 233 23.40 32.14 22.36
CA LEU A 233 23.06 33.38 23.08
C LEU A 233 24.03 34.51 22.73
N GLN A 234 25.35 34.20 22.64
CA GLN A 234 26.35 35.20 22.29
C GLN A 234 26.29 35.67 20.84
N THR A 235 25.94 34.77 19.94
CA THR A 235 25.86 35.04 18.48
C THR A 235 24.48 35.49 18.02
N GLU A 236 23.51 35.55 18.93
CA GLU A 236 22.10 35.85 18.63
C GLU A 236 21.48 34.95 17.54
N SER A 237 22.08 33.78 17.26
CA SER A 237 21.65 32.87 16.19
C SER A 237 20.34 32.14 16.49
N TRP A 238 19.76 32.33 17.66
CA TRP A 238 18.45 31.84 18.06
C TRP A 238 17.32 32.78 17.59
N ILE A 239 17.64 34.02 17.19
CA ILE A 239 16.65 34.99 16.69
C ILE A 239 16.13 34.49 15.32
N GLY A 240 14.83 34.34 15.22
CA GLY A 240 14.17 33.85 14.01
C GLY A 240 14.14 32.32 13.84
N ALA A 241 14.64 31.57 14.83
CA ALA A 241 14.50 30.13 14.84
C ALA A 241 13.27 29.71 15.66
N GLU A 242 12.58 28.65 15.21
CA GLU A 242 11.49 28.05 15.98
C GLU A 242 12.05 27.08 17.03
N PHE A 243 11.48 27.13 18.23
CA PHE A 243 11.80 26.17 19.27
C PHE A 243 10.98 24.90 19.12
N LYS A 244 11.63 23.77 19.28
CA LYS A 244 10.93 22.49 19.35
C LYS A 244 9.96 22.51 20.53
N ALA A 245 8.70 22.11 20.31
CA ALA A 245 7.71 22.02 21.36
C ALA A 245 8.25 21.10 22.50
N PHE A 246 8.01 21.51 23.75
CA PHE A 246 8.44 20.74 24.90
C PHE A 246 7.65 19.44 24.96
N ASP A 247 8.35 18.31 24.85
CA ASP A 247 7.78 16.99 24.97
C ASP A 247 7.91 16.50 26.42
N VAL A 248 6.79 16.42 27.12
CA VAL A 248 6.72 15.99 28.53
C VAL A 248 7.03 14.49 28.66
N GLU A 249 6.84 13.71 27.60
CA GLU A 249 7.04 12.26 27.59
C GLU A 249 8.45 11.85 27.12
N ALA A 250 9.24 12.80 26.64
CA ALA A 250 10.59 12.53 26.21
C ALA A 250 11.45 12.00 27.39
N PRO A 251 12.23 10.92 27.19
CA PRO A 251 13.09 10.41 28.26
C PRO A 251 14.11 11.48 28.66
N VAL A 252 14.02 11.91 29.91
CA VAL A 252 14.97 12.89 30.48
C VAL A 252 16.35 12.23 30.55
N PRO A 253 17.38 12.85 29.95
CA PRO A 253 18.74 12.33 30.10
C PRO A 253 19.10 12.28 31.60
N MET A 254 19.73 11.18 32.04
CA MET A 254 20.18 11.06 33.41
C MET A 254 20.97 12.33 33.82
N PRO A 255 20.64 12.97 34.94
CA PRO A 255 21.38 14.14 35.40
C PRO A 255 22.85 13.75 35.60
N THR A 256 23.71 14.30 34.79
CA THR A 256 25.15 14.21 35.01
C THR A 256 25.44 14.97 36.31
N GLY A 257 25.98 14.26 37.28
CA GLY A 257 26.31 14.87 38.58
C GLY A 257 27.09 16.17 38.37
N GLY A 258 26.53 17.27 38.88
CA GLY A 258 27.16 18.57 38.78
C GLY A 258 28.59 18.52 39.34
N ARG A 259 29.50 19.35 38.81
CA ARG A 259 30.82 19.53 39.37
C ARG A 259 30.68 19.86 40.87
N ARG A 260 31.38 19.11 41.74
CA ARG A 260 31.45 19.43 43.17
C ARG A 260 31.82 20.89 43.34
N HIS A 261 31.00 21.64 44.06
CA HIS A 261 31.29 23.03 44.36
C HIS A 261 32.64 23.05 45.16
N PRO A 262 33.58 23.97 44.86
CA PRO A 262 34.86 24.02 45.54
C PRO A 262 34.77 24.03 47.08
N MET A 263 33.69 24.62 47.62
CA MET A 263 33.41 24.61 49.06
C MET A 263 33.07 23.24 49.66
N GLN A 264 32.67 22.26 48.84
CA GLN A 264 32.38 20.90 49.32
C GLN A 264 33.63 20.05 49.57
N SER A 265 34.80 20.54 49.22
CA SER A 265 36.08 19.91 49.49
C SER A 265 36.73 20.45 50.76
N LEU A 266 36.06 21.38 51.48
CA LEU A 266 36.55 21.99 52.74
C LEU A 266 35.83 21.44 53.97
N ILE A 267 34.94 20.48 53.87
CA ILE A 267 34.30 19.72 54.92
C ILE A 267 34.77 18.25 54.79
#